data_2ff3276f52a581d7b53a21e3cf1160fd
#
_entry.id   2ff3276f52a581d7b53a21e3cf1160fd
#
_cell.length_a   1.000
_cell.length_b   1.000
_cell.length_c   1.000
_cell.angle_alpha   90.00
_cell.angle_beta   90.00
_cell.angle_gamma   90.00
#
_symmetry.space_group_name_H-M   'P 1'
#
loop_
_entity.id
_entity.type
_entity.pdbx_description
1 polymer ?
#
loop_
_entity_poly.entity_id
_entity_poly.type
_entity_poly.pdbx_seq_one_letter_code
_entity_poly.pdbx_strand_id
1 'polypeptide(L)'
;MKHKFTKITLLTAVVAGFTAACNPASENIPTGKRYEFNNILDIAYTPDTLTRCRGWFTDAGSWMGFTLPQKDHWVNGFCGPFSLDMNRRQWMAQSAVTVGYADQANVIFTPDSTCYFPGELYLSASSEEGKIIQRLNFLDASTALLRIHSDAGKELSLTASQWGKEIQVQTDQNTVIARHPSGEIVALTFTPDVSVKGTDNNYQAKINGSEHDTYVAISFYTGEKELSAGLQKAQLALSNPQEGLKA
;
A
#
# COMPACT_ATOMS: atom_id res chain seq x y z
N MET A 1 14.32 -40.70 77.33
CA MET A 1 13.76 -39.44 76.72
C MET A 1 14.00 -39.52 75.23
N LYS A 2 12.90 -39.66 74.45
CA LYS A 2 12.96 -39.84 73.00
C LYS A 2 12.58 -38.49 72.35
N HIS A 3 13.50 -37.83 71.68
CA HIS A 3 13.21 -36.65 70.84
C HIS A 3 12.78 -37.10 69.47
N LYS A 4 11.56 -36.74 69.13
CA LYS A 4 11.01 -36.88 67.78
C LYS A 4 11.42 -35.69 66.96
N PHE A 5 12.17 -35.92 65.89
CA PHE A 5 12.45 -34.92 64.85
C PHE A 5 11.30 -34.93 63.85
N THR A 6 10.61 -33.84 63.79
CA THR A 6 9.57 -33.59 62.78
C THR A 6 10.26 -33.09 61.51
N LYS A 7 10.19 -33.86 60.44
CA LYS A 7 10.63 -33.46 59.11
C LYS A 7 9.59 -32.49 58.53
N ILE A 8 10.01 -31.24 58.37
CA ILE A 8 9.25 -30.26 57.58
C ILE A 8 9.65 -30.45 56.14
N THR A 9 8.75 -30.97 55.34
CA THR A 9 8.92 -31.08 53.87
C THR A 9 8.50 -29.75 53.30
N LEU A 10 9.48 -28.98 52.82
CA LEU A 10 9.26 -27.72 52.10
C LEU A 10 8.81 -28.05 50.68
N LEU A 11 7.55 -27.87 50.41
CA LEU A 11 6.96 -28.04 49.09
C LEU A 11 7.24 -26.77 48.27
N THR A 12 8.30 -26.78 47.42
CA THR A 12 8.60 -25.71 46.54
C THR A 12 7.64 -25.78 45.32
N ALA A 13 6.61 -24.98 45.34
CA ALA A 13 5.73 -24.81 44.18
C ALA A 13 6.50 -24.02 43.11
N VAL A 14 6.93 -24.71 42.09
CA VAL A 14 7.42 -24.07 40.84
C VAL A 14 6.20 -23.52 40.12
N VAL A 15 5.96 -22.23 40.31
CA VAL A 15 5.02 -21.49 39.44
C VAL A 15 5.74 -21.33 38.11
N ALA A 16 5.48 -22.23 37.17
CA ALA A 16 5.80 -22.03 35.78
C ALA A 16 4.91 -20.90 35.26
N GLY A 17 5.43 -19.68 35.32
CA GLY A 17 4.82 -18.54 34.64
C GLY A 17 4.84 -18.81 33.14
N PHE A 18 3.72 -19.23 32.59
CA PHE A 18 3.44 -19.07 31.18
C PHE A 18 3.38 -17.57 30.90
N THR A 19 4.51 -16.99 30.58
CA THR A 19 4.52 -15.77 29.79
C THR A 19 3.96 -16.19 28.42
N ALA A 20 2.64 -16.12 28.27
CA ALA A 20 2.08 -15.98 26.96
C ALA A 20 2.73 -14.72 26.40
N ALA A 21 3.79 -14.90 25.61
CA ALA A 21 4.22 -13.91 24.68
C ALA A 21 2.99 -13.66 23.81
N CYS A 22 2.26 -12.61 24.13
CA CYS A 22 1.41 -11.96 23.17
C CYS A 22 2.38 -11.49 22.09
N ASN A 23 2.66 -12.37 21.11
CA ASN A 23 2.92 -11.88 19.80
C ASN A 23 1.73 -10.95 19.53
N PRO A 24 1.92 -9.65 19.27
CA PRO A 24 0.88 -8.88 18.66
C PRO A 24 0.59 -9.67 17.39
N ALA A 25 -0.56 -10.34 17.39
CA ALA A 25 -1.02 -10.99 16.21
C ALA A 25 -0.93 -9.91 15.16
N SER A 26 -0.01 -10.08 14.20
CA SER A 26 -0.14 -9.41 12.93
C SER A 26 -1.56 -9.77 12.54
N GLU A 27 -2.49 -8.83 12.79
CA GLU A 27 -3.89 -9.07 12.52
C GLU A 27 -3.91 -9.57 11.09
N ASN A 28 -4.31 -10.83 10.94
CA ASN A 28 -4.53 -11.43 9.66
C ASN A 28 -5.65 -10.64 9.01
N ILE A 29 -5.27 -9.51 8.39
CA ILE A 29 -6.12 -9.00 7.34
C ILE A 29 -6.27 -10.19 6.41
N PRO A 30 -7.48 -10.61 6.10
CA PRO A 30 -7.69 -11.68 5.17
C PRO A 30 -6.98 -11.28 3.87
N THR A 31 -5.71 -11.57 3.80
CA THR A 31 -5.04 -11.68 2.52
C THR A 31 -5.80 -12.79 1.87
N GLY A 32 -6.48 -12.48 0.78
CA GLY A 32 -7.21 -13.48 0.06
C GLY A 32 -6.38 -14.74 0.04
N LYS A 33 -7.00 -15.91 0.19
CA LYS A 33 -6.28 -17.19 0.25
C LYS A 33 -5.13 -17.12 -0.70
N ARG A 34 -3.88 -17.14 -0.20
CA ARG A 34 -2.71 -17.24 -1.07
C ARG A 34 -2.84 -18.56 -1.79
N TYR A 35 -3.21 -18.48 -3.05
CA TYR A 35 -3.35 -19.68 -3.86
C TYR A 35 -1.97 -20.27 -4.08
N GLU A 36 -1.91 -21.60 -4.19
CA GLU A 36 -0.69 -22.33 -4.50
C GLU A 36 -0.01 -21.83 -5.79
N PHE A 37 -0.80 -21.27 -6.69
CA PHE A 37 -0.36 -20.67 -7.96
C PHE A 37 -0.43 -19.15 -7.90
N ASN A 38 0.63 -18.51 -7.39
CA ASN A 38 0.85 -17.10 -7.55
C ASN A 38 1.40 -16.78 -8.95
N ASN A 39 1.26 -15.53 -9.39
CA ASN A 39 1.79 -15.04 -10.65
C ASN A 39 1.30 -15.80 -11.91
N ILE A 40 0.11 -16.38 -11.89
CA ILE A 40 -0.52 -16.99 -13.07
C ILE A 40 -0.61 -15.99 -14.22
N LEU A 41 -0.88 -14.73 -13.91
CA LEU A 41 -0.85 -13.64 -14.87
C LEU A 41 0.53 -12.97 -14.79
N ASP A 42 1.26 -12.95 -15.88
CA ASP A 42 2.54 -12.24 -16.00
C ASP A 42 2.27 -10.71 -16.00
N ILE A 43 1.98 -10.18 -14.81
CA ILE A 43 1.68 -8.77 -14.59
C ILE A 43 2.99 -8.05 -14.31
N ALA A 44 3.60 -7.51 -15.36
CA ALA A 44 4.83 -6.76 -15.23
C ALA A 44 4.87 -5.58 -16.22
N TYR A 45 5.48 -4.51 -15.79
CA TYR A 45 5.66 -3.29 -16.57
C TYR A 45 7.11 -3.06 -16.94
N THR A 46 7.35 -2.74 -18.21
CA THR A 46 8.63 -2.25 -18.68
C THR A 46 8.44 -0.80 -19.16
N PRO A 47 9.03 0.21 -18.50
CA PRO A 47 8.82 1.63 -18.80
C PRO A 47 9.10 2.00 -20.24
N ASP A 48 10.06 1.34 -20.89
CA ASP A 48 10.45 1.59 -22.27
C ASP A 48 9.41 1.17 -23.30
N THR A 49 8.42 0.42 -22.86
CA THR A 49 7.34 -0.11 -23.71
C THR A 49 5.97 0.28 -23.19
N LEU A 50 5.75 1.58 -22.99
CA LEU A 50 4.45 2.15 -22.55
C LEU A 50 3.22 1.59 -23.29
N THR A 51 3.43 0.93 -24.42
CA THR A 51 2.37 0.35 -25.24
C THR A 51 2.20 -1.17 -25.05
N ARG A 52 3.07 -1.84 -24.28
CA ARG A 52 3.09 -3.31 -24.20
C ARG A 52 3.24 -3.82 -22.78
N CYS A 53 2.24 -3.55 -21.94
CA CYS A 53 2.11 -4.32 -20.72
C CYS A 53 1.69 -5.75 -21.05
N ARG A 54 2.33 -6.70 -20.40
CA ARG A 54 1.98 -8.13 -20.56
C ARG A 54 0.70 -8.49 -19.81
N GLY A 55 0.29 -7.63 -18.86
CA GLY A 55 -0.95 -7.80 -18.12
C GLY A 55 -1.20 -6.60 -17.21
N TRP A 56 -2.45 -6.45 -16.85
CA TRP A 56 -2.93 -5.43 -15.93
C TRP A 56 -3.63 -6.11 -14.78
N PHE A 57 -3.32 -5.66 -13.58
CA PHE A 57 -4.16 -5.93 -12.44
C PHE A 57 -5.28 -4.90 -12.41
N THR A 58 -6.49 -5.34 -12.65
CA THR A 58 -7.73 -4.60 -12.43
C THR A 58 -8.75 -5.56 -11.87
N ASP A 59 -9.62 -5.08 -11.00
CA ASP A 59 -10.65 -5.87 -10.35
C ASP A 59 -11.91 -5.04 -10.13
N ALA A 60 -12.97 -5.66 -9.62
CA ALA A 60 -14.23 -5.01 -9.28
C ALA A 60 -14.87 -4.19 -10.43
N GLY A 61 -14.53 -4.49 -11.70
CA GLY A 61 -15.03 -3.77 -12.87
C GLY A 61 -14.37 -2.40 -13.08
N SER A 62 -13.20 -2.16 -12.51
CA SER A 62 -12.50 -0.88 -12.62
C SER A 62 -11.93 -0.64 -14.02
N TRP A 63 -11.95 0.63 -14.43
CA TRP A 63 -11.22 1.15 -15.59
C TRP A 63 -9.80 1.63 -15.25
N MET A 64 -9.35 1.35 -14.07
CA MET A 64 -8.02 1.66 -13.57
C MET A 64 -7.22 0.35 -13.46
N GLY A 65 -5.98 0.34 -13.97
CA GLY A 65 -5.11 -0.82 -13.92
C GLY A 65 -3.76 -0.50 -13.28
N PHE A 66 -3.16 -1.51 -12.65
CA PHE A 66 -1.82 -1.44 -12.06
C PHE A 66 -0.95 -2.58 -12.57
N THR A 67 0.36 -2.43 -12.44
CA THR A 67 1.32 -3.51 -12.71
C THR A 67 2.42 -3.55 -11.65
N LEU A 68 3.13 -4.67 -11.60
CA LEU A 68 4.30 -4.83 -10.74
C LEU A 68 5.54 -4.20 -11.41
N PRO A 69 6.40 -3.50 -10.65
CA PRO A 69 7.66 -2.97 -11.18
C PRO A 69 8.61 -4.11 -11.53
N GLN A 70 9.37 -3.95 -12.60
CA GLN A 70 10.43 -4.89 -12.98
C GLN A 70 11.76 -4.53 -12.30
N LYS A 71 12.64 -5.53 -12.13
CA LYS A 71 13.94 -5.33 -11.46
C LYS A 71 14.81 -4.28 -12.13
N ASP A 72 14.82 -4.22 -13.45
CA ASP A 72 15.66 -3.29 -14.20
C ASP A 72 15.13 -1.85 -14.20
N HIS A 73 13.87 -1.67 -13.81
CA HIS A 73 13.18 -0.38 -13.73
C HIS A 73 12.41 -0.30 -12.42
N TRP A 74 13.13 -0.57 -11.34
CA TRP A 74 12.53 -0.66 -10.03
C TRP A 74 12.05 0.70 -9.51
N VAL A 75 10.82 0.70 -9.03
CA VAL A 75 10.26 1.74 -8.17
C VAL A 75 9.69 1.06 -6.93
N ASN A 76 9.86 1.65 -5.77
CA ASN A 76 9.30 1.08 -4.53
C ASN A 76 7.81 1.46 -4.39
N GLY A 77 7.01 0.96 -5.32
CA GLY A 77 5.57 1.19 -5.45
C GLY A 77 4.99 0.40 -6.62
N PHE A 78 3.67 0.30 -6.69
CA PHE A 78 3.00 -0.30 -7.84
C PHE A 78 2.99 0.67 -9.02
N CYS A 79 3.29 0.15 -10.22
CA CYS A 79 3.25 0.97 -11.42
C CYS A 79 1.79 1.26 -11.82
N GLY A 80 1.51 2.51 -12.09
CA GLY A 80 0.17 2.99 -12.42
C GLY A 80 -0.30 4.15 -11.53
N PRO A 81 -1.61 4.46 -11.57
CA PRO A 81 -2.63 3.79 -12.36
C PRO A 81 -2.50 4.07 -13.86
N PHE A 82 -3.06 3.15 -14.63
CA PHE A 82 -3.24 3.26 -16.06
C PHE A 82 -4.74 3.30 -16.39
N SER A 83 -5.15 4.22 -17.24
CA SER A 83 -6.51 4.26 -17.75
C SER A 83 -6.72 3.16 -18.78
N LEU A 84 -7.66 2.27 -18.52
CA LEU A 84 -8.04 1.17 -19.40
C LEU A 84 -9.14 1.58 -20.42
N ASP A 85 -9.63 2.81 -20.34
CA ASP A 85 -10.60 3.31 -21.33
C ASP A 85 -10.02 3.19 -22.74
N MET A 86 -10.73 2.46 -23.61
CA MET A 86 -10.27 2.14 -24.96
C MET A 86 -9.95 3.37 -25.80
N ASN A 87 -10.60 4.50 -25.50
CA ASN A 87 -10.43 5.76 -26.23
C ASN A 87 -9.34 6.66 -25.63
N ARG A 88 -8.89 6.36 -24.40
CA ARG A 88 -8.04 7.24 -23.60
C ARG A 88 -6.88 6.51 -22.95
N ARG A 89 -6.51 5.34 -23.43
CA ARG A 89 -5.45 4.50 -22.88
C ARG A 89 -4.20 5.29 -22.58
N GLN A 90 -3.90 5.52 -21.32
CA GLN A 90 -2.72 6.28 -20.92
C GLN A 90 -2.26 5.96 -19.50
N TRP A 91 -0.98 6.12 -19.28
CA TRP A 91 -0.42 6.15 -17.94
C TRP A 91 -0.76 7.45 -17.25
N MET A 92 -1.42 7.37 -16.11
CA MET A 92 -1.61 8.53 -15.24
C MET A 92 -0.33 8.81 -14.44
N ALA A 93 0.39 7.76 -14.04
CA ALA A 93 1.71 7.87 -13.43
C ALA A 93 2.54 6.61 -13.73
N GLN A 94 3.85 6.71 -13.67
CA GLN A 94 4.72 5.52 -13.60
C GLN A 94 4.42 4.76 -12.30
N SER A 95 4.38 5.49 -11.17
CA SER A 95 3.84 5.03 -9.90
C SER A 95 3.26 6.23 -9.17
N ALA A 96 1.97 6.23 -8.91
CA ALA A 96 1.32 7.34 -8.20
C ALA A 96 1.73 7.39 -6.72
N VAL A 97 2.15 6.27 -6.15
CA VAL A 97 2.64 6.17 -4.77
C VAL A 97 3.89 5.33 -4.74
N THR A 98 5.02 5.96 -4.48
CA THR A 98 6.28 5.31 -4.09
C THR A 98 6.55 5.57 -2.63
N VAL A 99 7.17 4.62 -1.95
CA VAL A 99 7.41 4.67 -0.51
C VAL A 99 8.91 4.76 -0.25
N GLY A 100 9.31 5.70 0.59
CA GLY A 100 10.67 5.89 1.09
C GLY A 100 10.66 6.28 2.55
N TYR A 101 11.82 6.56 3.13
CA TYR A 101 11.95 7.15 4.45
C TYR A 101 12.03 8.68 4.36
N ALA A 102 11.38 9.38 5.31
CA ALA A 102 11.24 10.83 5.23
C ALA A 102 12.55 11.58 5.48
N ASP A 103 13.43 11.01 6.27
CA ASP A 103 14.73 11.58 6.67
C ASP A 103 15.91 11.12 5.79
N GLN A 104 15.68 10.21 4.86
CA GLN A 104 16.72 9.53 4.10
C GLN A 104 16.34 9.39 2.62
N ALA A 105 16.43 10.46 1.88
CA ALA A 105 16.06 10.49 0.45
C ALA A 105 16.88 9.53 -0.44
N ASN A 106 18.05 9.07 0.02
CA ASN A 106 18.98 8.26 -0.78
C ASN A 106 18.98 6.77 -0.40
N VAL A 107 18.01 6.30 0.41
CA VAL A 107 17.94 4.87 0.74
C VAL A 107 17.61 4.07 -0.51
N ILE A 108 18.45 3.09 -0.79
CA ILE A 108 18.23 2.15 -1.88
C ILE A 108 17.42 0.97 -1.35
N PHE A 109 16.26 0.76 -1.95
CA PHE A 109 15.44 -0.42 -1.68
C PHE A 109 15.75 -1.51 -2.69
N THR A 110 16.07 -2.70 -2.19
CA THR A 110 16.24 -3.89 -3.01
C THR A 110 14.93 -4.70 -3.01
N PRO A 111 14.41 -5.07 -4.18
CA PRO A 111 13.21 -5.89 -4.24
C PRO A 111 13.44 -7.28 -3.66
N ASP A 112 12.59 -7.67 -2.69
CA ASP A 112 12.58 -9.03 -2.16
C ASP A 112 11.61 -9.91 -2.93
N SER A 113 10.38 -9.41 -3.14
CA SER A 113 9.31 -10.16 -3.80
C SER A 113 8.29 -9.22 -4.43
N THR A 114 7.86 -9.59 -5.63
CA THR A 114 6.70 -9.01 -6.30
C THR A 114 5.80 -10.15 -6.75
N CYS A 115 4.53 -10.11 -6.39
CA CYS A 115 3.58 -11.18 -6.69
C CYS A 115 2.22 -10.63 -7.07
N TYR A 116 1.55 -11.33 -7.98
CA TYR A 116 0.12 -11.23 -8.18
C TYR A 116 -0.56 -12.39 -7.44
N PHE A 117 -1.57 -12.07 -6.67
CA PHE A 117 -2.53 -13.05 -6.14
C PHE A 117 -3.92 -12.66 -6.64
N PRO A 118 -4.86 -13.60 -6.81
CA PRO A 118 -6.24 -13.23 -7.11
C PRO A 118 -6.78 -12.20 -6.11
N GLY A 119 -7.15 -11.02 -6.63
CA GLY A 119 -7.62 -9.88 -5.84
C GLY A 119 -6.54 -9.00 -5.21
N GLU A 120 -5.25 -9.32 -5.33
CA GLU A 120 -4.18 -8.55 -4.66
C GLU A 120 -2.90 -8.46 -5.49
N LEU A 121 -2.30 -7.28 -5.54
CA LEU A 121 -0.87 -7.11 -5.85
C LEU A 121 -0.06 -7.02 -4.55
N TYR A 122 1.06 -7.71 -4.52
CA TYR A 122 2.00 -7.72 -3.41
C TYR A 122 3.39 -7.28 -3.86
N LEU A 123 4.01 -6.42 -3.06
CA LEU A 123 5.38 -5.97 -3.24
C LEU A 123 6.07 -5.89 -1.89
N SER A 124 7.29 -6.41 -1.80
CA SER A 124 8.15 -6.17 -0.65
C SER A 124 9.56 -5.81 -1.09
N ALA A 125 10.16 -4.90 -0.36
CA ALA A 125 11.52 -4.44 -0.57
C ALA A 125 12.21 -4.17 0.75
N SER A 126 13.51 -4.45 0.80
CA SER A 126 14.36 -4.26 1.97
C SER A 126 15.42 -3.20 1.70
N SER A 127 15.83 -2.53 2.76
CA SER A 127 16.97 -1.62 2.84
C SER A 127 17.81 -1.94 4.07
N GLU A 128 18.89 -1.19 4.30
CA GLU A 128 19.67 -1.29 5.54
C GLU A 128 18.84 -0.89 6.78
N GLU A 129 17.78 -0.11 6.59
CA GLU A 129 16.94 0.41 7.67
C GLU A 129 15.78 -0.50 8.06
N GLY A 130 15.38 -1.40 7.16
CA GLY A 130 14.26 -2.32 7.37
C GLY A 130 13.53 -2.65 6.09
N LYS A 131 12.39 -3.29 6.25
CA LYS A 131 11.56 -3.81 5.17
C LYS A 131 10.26 -3.01 5.03
N ILE A 132 9.88 -2.78 3.79
CA ILE A 132 8.58 -2.22 3.44
C ILE A 132 7.79 -3.27 2.66
N ILE A 133 6.55 -3.49 3.09
CA ILE A 133 5.58 -4.37 2.43
C ILE A 133 4.42 -3.52 1.94
N GLN A 134 4.03 -3.70 0.70
CA GLN A 134 2.90 -3.02 0.07
C GLN A 134 1.93 -4.04 -0.49
N ARG A 135 0.63 -3.76 -0.34
CA ARG A 135 -0.47 -4.59 -0.88
C ARG A 135 -1.51 -3.67 -1.49
N LEU A 136 -1.99 -4.02 -2.66
CA LEU A 136 -3.01 -3.26 -3.39
C LEU A 136 -4.20 -4.17 -3.71
N ASN A 137 -5.37 -3.75 -3.27
CA ASN A 137 -6.64 -4.43 -3.51
C ASN A 137 -7.67 -3.43 -4.03
N PHE A 138 -8.57 -3.85 -4.91
CA PHE A 138 -9.71 -3.04 -5.30
C PHE A 138 -10.84 -3.17 -4.27
N LEU A 139 -11.41 -2.04 -3.84
CA LEU A 139 -12.60 -2.01 -3.00
C LEU A 139 -13.87 -1.98 -3.85
N ASP A 140 -13.79 -1.31 -5.00
CA ASP A 140 -14.88 -1.18 -5.97
C ASP A 140 -14.34 -0.72 -7.34
N ALA A 141 -15.24 -0.45 -8.28
CA ALA A 141 -14.88 -0.06 -9.65
C ALA A 141 -14.06 1.23 -9.77
N SER A 142 -14.06 2.09 -8.76
CA SER A 142 -13.37 3.40 -8.79
C SER A 142 -12.28 3.56 -7.76
N THR A 143 -12.13 2.64 -6.79
CA THR A 143 -11.21 2.81 -5.68
C THR A 143 -10.41 1.54 -5.40
N ALA A 144 -9.09 1.68 -5.39
CA ALA A 144 -8.16 0.70 -4.87
C ALA A 144 -7.61 1.18 -3.51
N LEU A 145 -7.33 0.24 -2.62
CA LEU A 145 -6.73 0.49 -1.32
C LEU A 145 -5.29 -0.03 -1.32
N LEU A 146 -4.34 0.87 -1.10
CA LEU A 146 -2.94 0.55 -0.89
C LEU A 146 -2.69 0.47 0.62
N ARG A 147 -2.25 -0.68 1.09
CA ARG A 147 -1.77 -0.91 2.45
C ARG A 147 -0.24 -0.91 2.45
N ILE A 148 0.35 -0.19 3.37
CA ILE A 148 1.80 -0.07 3.55
C ILE A 148 2.14 -0.47 4.98
N HIS A 149 3.08 -1.40 5.12
CA HIS A 149 3.66 -1.83 6.38
C HIS A 149 5.16 -1.61 6.36
N SER A 150 5.72 -1.07 7.45
CA SER A 150 7.17 -0.94 7.64
C SER A 150 7.57 -1.45 9.00
N ASP A 151 8.62 -2.24 9.07
CA ASP A 151 9.19 -2.73 10.32
C ASP A 151 10.30 -1.84 10.90
N ALA A 152 10.67 -0.77 10.17
CA ALA A 152 11.76 0.12 10.57
C ALA A 152 11.40 1.10 11.70
N GLY A 153 10.10 1.30 11.99
CA GLY A 153 9.63 2.29 12.98
C GLY A 153 9.96 3.74 12.63
N LYS A 154 10.31 4.02 11.37
CA LYS A 154 10.70 5.35 10.86
C LYS A 154 9.56 6.03 10.13
N GLU A 155 9.60 7.37 10.14
CA GLU A 155 8.67 8.17 9.33
C GLU A 155 8.83 7.83 7.85
N LEU A 156 7.70 7.53 7.19
CA LEU A 156 7.67 7.25 5.76
C LEU A 156 7.38 8.52 4.96
N SER A 157 7.94 8.59 3.77
CA SER A 157 7.66 9.59 2.75
C SER A 157 7.05 8.94 1.54
N LEU A 158 5.89 9.43 1.12
CA LEU A 158 5.21 8.99 -0.08
C LEU A 158 5.23 10.10 -1.12
N THR A 159 5.50 9.74 -2.35
CA THR A 159 5.51 10.64 -3.50
C THR A 159 5.19 9.87 -4.78
N ALA A 160 4.84 10.56 -5.86
CA ALA A 160 4.80 9.90 -7.15
C ALA A 160 6.21 9.83 -7.76
N SER A 161 6.51 8.72 -8.45
CA SER A 161 7.75 8.58 -9.21
C SER A 161 7.75 9.55 -10.41
N GLN A 162 6.77 9.40 -11.28
CA GLN A 162 6.61 10.24 -12.46
C GLN A 162 5.14 10.27 -12.86
N TRP A 163 4.57 11.47 -12.96
CA TRP A 163 3.26 11.66 -13.54
C TRP A 163 3.29 11.56 -15.07
N GLY A 164 2.19 11.15 -15.63
CA GLY A 164 2.00 11.11 -17.08
C GLY A 164 2.11 12.50 -17.70
N LYS A 165 2.30 12.53 -19.00
CA LYS A 165 2.37 13.79 -19.75
C LYS A 165 1.07 14.60 -19.56
N GLU A 166 1.20 15.92 -19.40
CA GLU A 166 0.09 16.86 -19.23
C GLU A 166 -0.74 16.71 -17.94
N ILE A 167 -0.37 15.80 -17.04
CA ILE A 167 -0.99 15.68 -15.74
C ILE A 167 -0.69 16.93 -14.90
N GLN A 168 -1.73 17.50 -14.31
CA GLN A 168 -1.65 18.59 -13.34
C GLN A 168 -1.98 18.08 -11.96
N VAL A 169 -1.09 18.32 -10.99
CA VAL A 169 -1.22 17.83 -9.62
C VAL A 169 -1.57 18.98 -8.69
N GLN A 170 -2.57 18.77 -7.85
CA GLN A 170 -2.99 19.68 -6.80
C GLN A 170 -3.11 18.92 -5.49
N THR A 171 -2.80 19.59 -4.39
CA THR A 171 -2.95 19.05 -3.03
C THR A 171 -3.97 19.86 -2.26
N ASP A 172 -4.84 19.19 -1.53
CA ASP A 172 -5.81 19.80 -0.62
C ASP A 172 -5.92 18.95 0.65
N GLN A 173 -5.51 19.53 1.78
CA GLN A 173 -5.46 18.86 3.08
C GLN A 173 -4.70 17.52 3.01
N ASN A 174 -5.42 16.40 3.12
CA ASN A 174 -4.90 15.04 3.05
C ASN A 174 -5.21 14.36 1.70
N THR A 175 -5.39 15.13 0.65
CA THR A 175 -5.74 14.61 -0.69
C THR A 175 -4.80 15.16 -1.74
N VAL A 176 -4.43 14.31 -2.70
CA VAL A 176 -3.73 14.68 -3.93
C VAL A 176 -4.65 14.41 -5.09
N ILE A 177 -4.81 15.37 -5.99
CA ILE A 177 -5.66 15.25 -7.16
C ILE A 177 -4.82 15.52 -8.40
N ALA A 178 -4.68 14.49 -9.24
CA ALA A 178 -3.95 14.54 -10.49
C ALA A 178 -4.94 14.47 -11.67
N ARG A 179 -4.98 15.52 -12.50
CA ARG A 179 -5.91 15.69 -13.59
C ARG A 179 -5.20 15.63 -14.93
N HIS A 180 -5.76 14.87 -15.85
CA HIS A 180 -5.37 14.91 -17.25
C HIS A 180 -6.39 15.74 -18.06
N PRO A 181 -5.96 16.49 -19.11
CA PRO A 181 -6.85 17.33 -19.92
C PRO A 181 -8.00 16.57 -20.60
N SER A 182 -7.85 15.26 -20.83
CA SER A 182 -8.93 14.42 -21.39
C SER A 182 -10.05 14.10 -20.40
N GLY A 183 -9.92 14.52 -19.14
CA GLY A 183 -10.94 14.40 -18.10
C GLY A 183 -10.70 13.29 -17.09
N GLU A 184 -9.67 12.45 -17.27
CA GLU A 184 -9.31 11.47 -16.25
C GLU A 184 -8.70 12.15 -15.02
N ILE A 185 -9.11 11.65 -13.86
CA ILE A 185 -8.67 12.15 -12.56
C ILE A 185 -8.23 10.97 -11.71
N VAL A 186 -7.03 11.08 -11.15
CA VAL A 186 -6.57 10.20 -10.08
C VAL A 186 -6.58 10.99 -8.78
N ALA A 187 -7.22 10.47 -7.75
CA ALA A 187 -7.19 11.04 -6.42
C ALA A 187 -6.51 10.07 -5.44
N LEU A 188 -5.55 10.58 -4.68
CA LEU A 188 -4.94 9.88 -3.55
C LEU A 188 -5.50 10.49 -2.28
N THR A 189 -6.21 9.71 -1.49
CA THR A 189 -6.73 10.15 -0.19
C THR A 189 -5.96 9.43 0.91
N PHE A 190 -5.46 10.21 1.87
CA PHE A 190 -4.73 9.72 3.03
C PHE A 190 -5.59 9.83 4.28
N THR A 191 -5.20 9.14 5.35
CA THR A 191 -5.82 9.33 6.66
C THR A 191 -5.61 10.77 7.17
N PRO A 192 -6.50 11.31 8.02
CA PRO A 192 -6.45 12.72 8.42
C PRO A 192 -5.17 13.14 9.16
N ASP A 193 -4.42 12.20 9.73
CA ASP A 193 -3.15 12.42 10.43
C ASP A 193 -1.95 12.60 9.49
N VAL A 194 -2.12 12.36 8.19
CA VAL A 194 -1.07 12.47 7.19
C VAL A 194 -0.93 13.92 6.71
N SER A 195 0.28 14.46 6.79
CA SER A 195 0.61 15.78 6.24
C SER A 195 0.99 15.66 4.76
N VAL A 196 0.21 16.28 3.88
CA VAL A 196 0.47 16.32 2.44
C VAL A 196 0.93 17.72 2.03
N LYS A 197 2.01 17.79 1.24
CA LYS A 197 2.52 19.05 0.67
C LYS A 197 2.69 18.92 -0.83
N GLY A 198 2.25 19.92 -1.57
CA GLY A 198 2.52 20.03 -3.01
C GLY A 198 3.97 20.45 -3.27
N THR A 199 4.59 19.88 -4.31
CA THR A 199 5.94 20.20 -4.76
C THR A 199 5.99 20.09 -6.29
N ASP A 200 6.34 21.16 -7.00
CA ASP A 200 6.62 21.18 -8.45
C ASP A 200 5.85 20.16 -9.32
N ASN A 201 4.51 20.28 -9.35
CA ASN A 201 3.62 19.33 -10.01
C ASN A 201 3.72 17.89 -9.46
N ASN A 202 4.03 17.74 -8.18
CA ASN A 202 4.08 16.49 -7.46
C ASN A 202 3.59 16.71 -6.01
N TYR A 203 3.73 15.71 -5.17
CA TYR A 203 3.41 15.78 -3.75
C TYR A 203 4.44 15.05 -2.90
N GLN A 204 4.46 15.40 -1.63
CA GLN A 204 5.09 14.63 -0.57
C GLN A 204 4.08 14.45 0.57
N ALA A 205 3.79 13.21 0.91
CA ALA A 205 3.02 12.86 2.10
C ALA A 205 3.95 12.22 3.12
N LYS A 206 3.85 12.67 4.38
CA LYS A 206 4.64 12.14 5.49
C LYS A 206 3.73 11.38 6.44
N ILE A 207 4.14 10.18 6.78
CA ILE A 207 3.40 9.24 7.61
C ILE A 207 4.31 8.80 8.75
N ASN A 208 3.81 8.91 9.97
CA ASN A 208 4.54 8.39 11.12
C ASN A 208 4.73 6.88 10.96
N GLY A 209 5.99 6.44 10.96
CA GLY A 209 6.34 5.04 10.95
C GLY A 209 5.95 4.40 12.28
N SER A 210 4.73 3.93 12.37
CA SER A 210 4.25 3.12 13.47
C SER A 210 4.34 1.64 13.10
N GLU A 211 4.29 0.77 14.10
CA GLU A 211 4.13 -0.68 13.88
C GLU A 211 2.77 -1.04 13.23
N HIS A 212 1.95 -0.03 12.95
CA HIS A 212 0.64 -0.18 12.34
C HIS A 212 0.68 0.07 10.83
N ASP A 213 -0.21 -0.62 10.14
CA ASP A 213 -0.36 -0.43 8.71
C ASP A 213 -0.92 0.96 8.39
N THR A 214 -0.39 1.54 7.34
CA THR A 214 -0.91 2.77 6.76
C THR A 214 -1.68 2.45 5.49
N TYR A 215 -2.72 3.23 5.25
CA TYR A 215 -3.59 3.03 4.10
C TYR A 215 -3.69 4.30 3.25
N VAL A 216 -3.71 4.10 1.93
CA VAL A 216 -3.95 5.14 0.93
C VAL A 216 -5.05 4.65 0.00
N ALA A 217 -6.12 5.43 -0.13
CA ALA A 217 -7.13 5.16 -1.14
C ALA A 217 -6.71 5.82 -2.46
N ILE A 218 -6.60 5.02 -3.52
CA ILE A 218 -6.29 5.47 -4.88
C ILE A 218 -7.57 5.35 -5.68
N SER A 219 -8.14 6.49 -6.07
CA SER A 219 -9.41 6.54 -6.79
C SER A 219 -9.24 7.09 -8.20
N PHE A 220 -10.08 6.63 -9.11
CA PHE A 220 -10.06 7.00 -10.52
C PHE A 220 -11.45 7.43 -10.98
N TYR A 221 -11.50 8.58 -11.65
CA TYR A 221 -12.74 9.18 -12.16
C TYR A 221 -12.53 9.68 -13.58
N THR A 222 -13.63 9.75 -14.35
CA THR A 222 -13.63 10.26 -15.73
C THR A 222 -14.22 11.68 -15.84
N GLY A 223 -14.37 12.38 -14.72
CA GLY A 223 -14.86 13.76 -14.68
C GLY A 223 -15.07 14.29 -13.27
N GLU A 224 -15.13 15.60 -13.13
CA GLU A 224 -15.27 16.31 -11.85
C GLU A 224 -16.58 16.01 -11.10
N LYS A 225 -17.63 15.59 -11.80
CA LYS A 225 -18.94 15.34 -11.19
C LYS A 225 -18.90 14.22 -10.16
N GLU A 226 -18.03 13.25 -10.37
CA GLU A 226 -17.90 12.07 -9.51
C GLU A 226 -16.90 12.30 -8.37
N LEU A 227 -16.01 13.28 -8.52
CA LEU A 227 -14.88 13.50 -7.63
C LEU A 227 -15.31 13.72 -6.18
N SER A 228 -16.24 14.65 -5.94
CA SER A 228 -16.63 15.02 -4.56
C SER A 228 -17.25 13.84 -3.79
N ALA A 229 -18.18 13.12 -4.41
CA ALA A 229 -18.80 11.94 -3.81
C ALA A 229 -17.77 10.80 -3.65
N GLY A 230 -16.87 10.66 -4.62
CA GLY A 230 -15.80 9.66 -4.59
C GLY A 230 -14.78 9.92 -3.49
N LEU A 231 -14.39 11.16 -3.24
CA LEU A 231 -13.49 11.50 -2.13
C LEU A 231 -14.12 11.20 -0.78
N GLN A 232 -15.41 11.47 -0.59
CA GLN A 232 -16.12 11.09 0.64
C GLN A 232 -16.11 9.58 0.85
N LYS A 233 -16.34 8.80 -0.22
CA LYS A 233 -16.29 7.35 -0.17
C LYS A 233 -14.89 6.82 0.16
N ALA A 234 -13.85 7.41 -0.43
CA ALA A 234 -12.46 7.08 -0.13
C ALA A 234 -12.11 7.35 1.35
N GLN A 235 -12.54 8.48 1.90
CA GLN A 235 -12.37 8.81 3.32
C GLN A 235 -13.09 7.83 4.23
N LEU A 236 -14.31 7.42 3.87
CA LEU A 236 -15.05 6.39 4.62
C LEU A 236 -14.34 5.04 4.60
N ALA A 237 -13.81 4.64 3.45
CA ALA A 237 -13.02 3.41 3.32
C ALA A 237 -11.76 3.44 4.19
N LEU A 238 -11.10 4.59 4.33
CA LEU A 238 -9.92 4.77 5.19
C LEU A 238 -10.26 4.78 6.68
N SER A 239 -11.48 5.11 7.07
CA SER A 239 -11.90 5.05 8.48
C SER A 239 -12.09 3.62 8.99
N ASN A 240 -12.35 2.66 8.11
CA ASN A 240 -12.45 1.23 8.44
C ASN A 240 -11.90 0.35 7.30
N PRO A 241 -10.57 0.40 7.04
CA PRO A 241 -9.98 -0.23 5.86
C PRO A 241 -10.12 -1.75 5.86
N GLN A 242 -10.20 -2.37 7.03
CA GLN A 242 -10.33 -3.82 7.15
C GLN A 242 -11.70 -4.33 6.72
N GLU A 243 -12.74 -3.54 6.87
CA GLU A 243 -14.09 -3.93 6.44
C GLU A 243 -14.22 -3.95 4.92
N GLY A 244 -13.62 -2.97 4.24
CA GLY A 244 -13.56 -2.93 2.79
C GLY A 244 -12.78 -4.08 2.15
N LEU A 245 -11.81 -4.65 2.88
CA LEU A 245 -11.00 -5.79 2.41
C LEU A 245 -11.65 -7.16 2.67
N LYS A 246 -12.79 -7.22 3.37
CA LYS A 246 -13.53 -8.49 3.64
C LYS A 246 -14.60 -8.79 2.59
N ALA A 247 -14.94 -7.83 1.76
CA ALA A 247 -15.95 -7.96 0.71
C ALA A 247 -15.37 -8.57 -0.56
#